data_235a2bbba7e8f33c498ab9db486b2a88
#
_entry.id   235a2bbba7e8f33c498ab9db486b2a88
#
_cell.length_a   1.000
_cell.length_b   1.000
_cell.length_c   1.000
_cell.angle_alpha   90.00
_cell.angle_beta   90.00
_cell.angle_gamma   90.00
#
_symmetry.space_group_name_H-M   'P 1'
#
loop_
_entity.id
_entity.type
_entity.pdbx_description
1 polymer ?
#
loop_
_entity_poly.entity_id
_entity_poly.type
_entity_poly.pdbx_seq_one_letter_code
_entity_poly.pdbx_strand_id
1 'polypeptide(L)'
;MRFEVNLPEIPEKEFVITEFGAVMGGKVSNSAAFARAIEAAAQAGGGKVVIPPGIWLTGPIELRSNIELHAQRGAVIVFDKNPQEYPVFIADYEGQPRIRTVSPIYAREAENIAITGKGIFDGNGQLWRPLKEMKVTKKQWQQCLEKSPYVIHGKEGGIWLPTESIYQGHQAGEPDVTDADALEKAAPYYDYYRPVMVSLVNCDRVLIEGVTLQNSPAWNVHPLFCTNLTIRNAVIRNPYYAQNGDGLDLESCSKAHIHNVQFDVGDDAICMKAGKNEVGRKIPVPTEDVYIHDCVVYHGHGGFVVGSEMSRGVRRVTVENCSFIGTDCGLRFKSAIGRGGVVEDITIDGIYMMDIPGEGIIFHMGYMLTSMDRIDEEKLKTIKPEDIPEFRNITFKNVFCKGAGQAIRMEGLAQMPIHDITIEDSYFIADKGYTESFTKDITFKNVRIEGKA
;
A
#
# COMPACT_ATOMS: atom_id res chain seq x y z
N MET A 1 5.42 -18.65 -12.72
CA MET A 1 5.05 -18.66 -14.16
C MET A 1 5.31 -17.26 -14.68
N ARG A 2 6.16 -17.09 -15.69
CA ARG A 2 6.43 -15.78 -16.29
C ARG A 2 5.33 -15.47 -17.31
N PHE A 3 4.71 -14.32 -17.18
CA PHE A 3 3.71 -13.78 -18.11
C PHE A 3 4.26 -12.49 -18.73
N GLU A 4 3.67 -12.06 -19.82
CA GLU A 4 4.04 -10.80 -20.48
C GLU A 4 3.22 -9.64 -19.92
N VAL A 5 3.90 -8.52 -19.64
CA VAL A 5 3.30 -7.27 -19.22
C VAL A 5 3.55 -6.24 -20.32
N ASN A 6 2.49 -5.69 -20.86
CA ASN A 6 2.57 -4.67 -21.90
C ASN A 6 2.91 -3.31 -21.27
N LEU A 7 3.94 -2.66 -21.79
CA LEU A 7 4.27 -1.28 -21.39
C LEU A 7 3.36 -0.26 -22.11
N PRO A 8 3.18 0.94 -21.55
CA PRO A 8 2.45 1.99 -22.23
C PRO A 8 3.17 2.45 -23.51
N GLU A 9 2.39 2.74 -24.55
CA GLU A 9 2.85 3.39 -25.77
C GLU A 9 2.34 4.83 -25.77
N ILE A 10 3.24 5.80 -25.55
CA ILE A 10 2.90 7.20 -25.38
C ILE A 10 3.65 8.03 -26.42
N PRO A 11 3.01 9.00 -27.12
CA PRO A 11 3.68 9.88 -28.06
C PRO A 11 4.83 10.67 -27.40
N GLU A 12 5.94 10.84 -28.10
CA GLU A 12 7.13 11.51 -27.58
C GLU A 12 7.02 13.04 -27.48
N LYS A 13 5.93 13.64 -27.95
CA LYS A 13 5.73 15.09 -27.91
C LYS A 13 5.75 15.62 -26.48
N GLU A 14 6.59 16.63 -26.23
CA GLU A 14 6.76 17.22 -24.90
C GLU A 14 5.87 18.45 -24.68
N PHE A 15 5.42 18.59 -23.44
CA PHE A 15 4.62 19.70 -22.92
C PHE A 15 5.23 20.14 -21.58
N VAL A 16 6.06 21.17 -21.61
CA VAL A 16 6.80 21.61 -20.43
C VAL A 16 5.90 22.50 -19.58
N ILE A 17 5.70 22.18 -18.29
CA ILE A 17 4.74 22.88 -17.42
C ILE A 17 4.98 24.39 -17.32
N THR A 18 6.21 24.88 -17.50
CA THR A 18 6.53 26.31 -17.51
C THR A 18 5.93 27.06 -18.71
N GLU A 19 5.74 26.41 -19.84
CA GLU A 19 5.06 26.98 -21.03
C GLU A 19 3.55 27.15 -20.76
N PHE A 20 3.03 26.45 -19.76
CA PHE A 20 1.64 26.55 -19.31
C PHE A 20 1.49 27.43 -18.06
N GLY A 21 2.52 28.21 -17.71
CA GLY A 21 2.49 29.18 -16.65
C GLY A 21 2.81 28.63 -15.26
N ALA A 22 3.51 27.50 -15.16
CA ALA A 22 4.00 27.03 -13.87
C ALA A 22 5.10 27.94 -13.32
N VAL A 23 5.04 28.23 -12.03
CA VAL A 23 5.96 29.10 -11.28
C VAL A 23 6.74 28.28 -10.26
N MET A 24 8.05 28.24 -10.44
CA MET A 24 8.98 27.57 -9.52
C MET A 24 9.09 28.29 -8.18
N GLY A 25 9.48 27.55 -7.12
CA GLY A 25 9.84 28.11 -5.81
C GLY A 25 8.96 27.65 -4.65
N GLY A 26 7.95 26.78 -4.90
CA GLY A 26 7.17 26.12 -3.84
C GLY A 26 6.22 27.03 -3.06
N LYS A 27 5.91 28.23 -3.55
CA LYS A 27 5.02 29.21 -2.87
C LYS A 27 3.69 29.39 -3.57
N VAL A 28 3.64 29.17 -4.88
CA VAL A 28 2.46 29.38 -5.72
C VAL A 28 1.98 27.99 -6.17
N SER A 29 0.69 27.73 -6.01
CA SER A 29 0.09 26.50 -6.56
C SER A 29 0.16 26.48 -8.08
N ASN A 30 0.59 25.36 -8.61
CA ASN A 30 0.73 25.11 -10.06
C ASN A 30 -0.38 24.18 -10.60
N SER A 31 -1.43 23.89 -9.81
CA SER A 31 -2.50 22.97 -10.21
C SER A 31 -3.08 23.32 -11.59
N ALA A 32 -3.37 24.59 -11.81
CA ALA A 32 -3.89 25.05 -13.09
C ALA A 32 -2.89 24.91 -14.26
N ALA A 33 -1.59 25.04 -13.99
CA ALA A 33 -0.56 24.86 -15.02
C ALA A 33 -0.40 23.38 -15.38
N PHE A 34 -0.37 22.48 -14.39
CA PHE A 34 -0.39 21.03 -14.64
C PHE A 34 -1.63 20.61 -15.42
N ALA A 35 -2.81 21.06 -15.00
CA ALA A 35 -4.06 20.75 -15.71
C ALA A 35 -4.03 21.20 -17.17
N ARG A 36 -3.54 22.42 -17.48
CA ARG A 36 -3.42 22.91 -18.86
C ARG A 36 -2.41 22.11 -19.68
N ALA A 37 -1.27 21.74 -19.10
CA ALA A 37 -0.26 20.93 -19.79
C ALA A 37 -0.79 19.53 -20.14
N ILE A 38 -1.47 18.87 -19.20
CA ILE A 38 -2.11 17.57 -19.41
C ILE A 38 -3.23 17.66 -20.43
N GLU A 39 -4.08 18.69 -20.36
CA GLU A 39 -5.15 18.92 -21.31
C GLU A 39 -4.61 19.11 -22.74
N ALA A 40 -3.55 19.95 -22.90
CA ALA A 40 -2.92 20.16 -24.20
C ALA A 40 -2.29 18.88 -24.77
N ALA A 41 -1.67 18.08 -23.92
CA ALA A 41 -1.13 16.77 -24.31
C ALA A 41 -2.26 15.81 -24.73
N ALA A 42 -3.34 15.73 -23.95
CA ALA A 42 -4.49 14.88 -24.27
C ALA A 42 -5.17 15.28 -25.60
N GLN A 43 -5.34 16.58 -25.84
CA GLN A 43 -5.88 17.11 -27.12
C GLN A 43 -4.97 16.81 -28.31
N ALA A 44 -3.67 16.66 -28.10
CA ALA A 44 -2.71 16.26 -29.13
C ALA A 44 -2.67 14.74 -29.38
N GLY A 45 -3.51 13.96 -28.69
CA GLY A 45 -3.53 12.50 -28.78
C GLY A 45 -2.61 11.79 -27.78
N GLY A 46 -1.99 12.53 -26.86
CA GLY A 46 -1.05 12.07 -25.87
C GLY A 46 0.28 12.81 -25.88
N GLY A 47 1.12 12.52 -24.91
CA GLY A 47 2.47 13.09 -24.83
C GLY A 47 3.07 13.09 -23.44
N LYS A 48 4.26 13.67 -23.37
CA LYS A 48 5.09 13.76 -22.18
C LYS A 48 4.93 15.14 -21.53
N VAL A 49 4.31 15.18 -20.35
CA VAL A 49 4.25 16.39 -19.52
C VAL A 49 5.52 16.48 -18.69
N VAL A 50 6.38 17.43 -19.04
CA VAL A 50 7.73 17.57 -18.46
C VAL A 50 7.73 18.53 -17.29
N ILE A 51 8.26 18.08 -16.15
CA ILE A 51 8.48 18.90 -14.95
C ILE A 51 9.98 19.17 -14.84
N PRO A 52 10.45 20.40 -15.09
CA PRO A 52 11.86 20.76 -15.00
C PRO A 52 12.40 20.73 -13.55
N PRO A 53 13.73 20.79 -13.37
CA PRO A 53 14.32 20.95 -12.04
C PRO A 53 13.77 22.18 -11.31
N GLY A 54 13.48 22.01 -10.00
CA GLY A 54 12.93 23.07 -9.16
C GLY A 54 11.95 22.54 -8.13
N ILE A 55 11.42 23.43 -7.28
CA ILE A 55 10.39 23.10 -6.30
C ILE A 55 9.04 23.58 -6.81
N TRP A 56 8.09 22.66 -6.98
CA TRP A 56 6.78 22.87 -7.57
C TRP A 56 5.70 22.53 -6.56
N LEU A 57 5.02 23.54 -6.01
CA LEU A 57 3.84 23.35 -5.17
C LEU A 57 2.62 23.13 -6.07
N THR A 58 1.80 22.14 -5.78
CA THR A 58 0.59 21.84 -6.56
C THR A 58 -0.46 21.12 -5.71
N GLY A 59 -1.72 21.22 -6.10
CA GLY A 59 -2.78 20.32 -5.68
C GLY A 59 -2.78 19.02 -6.48
N PRO A 60 -3.90 18.29 -6.52
CA PRO A 60 -4.02 17.02 -7.22
C PRO A 60 -3.69 17.10 -8.71
N ILE A 61 -3.05 16.05 -9.24
CA ILE A 61 -2.73 15.88 -10.65
C ILE A 61 -3.55 14.69 -11.17
N GLU A 62 -4.46 14.94 -12.10
CA GLU A 62 -5.20 13.92 -12.82
C GLU A 62 -4.44 13.49 -14.08
N LEU A 63 -4.11 12.19 -14.17
CA LEU A 63 -3.53 11.62 -15.38
C LEU A 63 -4.65 11.13 -16.30
N ARG A 64 -4.47 11.35 -17.60
CA ARG A 64 -5.38 10.87 -18.65
C ARG A 64 -4.66 9.85 -19.54
N SER A 65 -5.43 9.16 -20.38
CA SER A 65 -4.86 8.18 -21.31
C SER A 65 -3.80 8.80 -22.22
N ASN A 66 -2.76 8.02 -22.52
CA ASN A 66 -1.61 8.37 -23.36
C ASN A 66 -0.75 9.52 -22.80
N ILE A 67 -0.69 9.67 -21.45
CA ILE A 67 0.11 10.73 -20.79
C ILE A 67 1.25 10.13 -19.99
N GLU A 68 2.46 10.65 -20.23
CA GLU A 68 3.63 10.47 -19.36
C GLU A 68 3.84 11.72 -18.51
N LEU A 69 3.76 11.59 -17.19
CA LEU A 69 4.17 12.64 -16.25
C LEU A 69 5.66 12.44 -15.93
N HIS A 70 6.51 13.26 -16.53
CA HIS A 70 7.96 13.12 -16.48
C HIS A 70 8.62 14.15 -15.56
N ALA A 71 9.06 13.74 -14.39
CA ALA A 71 9.79 14.58 -13.44
C ALA A 71 11.31 14.48 -13.68
N GLN A 72 11.92 15.53 -14.20
CA GLN A 72 13.36 15.55 -14.43
C GLN A 72 14.15 15.48 -13.13
N ARG A 73 15.42 15.06 -13.20
CA ARG A 73 16.32 15.07 -12.04
C ARG A 73 16.42 16.48 -11.45
N GLY A 74 16.18 16.58 -10.14
CA GLY A 74 16.14 17.87 -9.43
C GLY A 74 14.76 18.53 -9.38
N ALA A 75 13.74 17.95 -10.00
CA ALA A 75 12.36 18.33 -9.77
C ALA A 75 11.86 17.78 -8.44
N VAL A 76 11.26 18.64 -7.62
CA VAL A 76 10.59 18.28 -6.37
C VAL A 76 9.16 18.82 -6.42
N ILE A 77 8.22 17.93 -6.53
CA ILE A 77 6.79 18.24 -6.58
C ILE A 77 6.23 18.03 -5.18
N VAL A 78 5.73 19.10 -4.56
CA VAL A 78 5.17 19.08 -3.21
C VAL A 78 3.68 19.31 -3.30
N PHE A 79 2.91 18.37 -2.77
CA PHE A 79 1.47 18.50 -2.75
C PHE A 79 1.01 19.36 -1.57
N ASP A 80 0.11 20.29 -1.84
CA ASP A 80 -0.51 21.11 -0.81
C ASP A 80 -1.72 20.40 -0.16
N LYS A 81 -2.45 21.14 0.66
CA LYS A 81 -3.65 20.66 1.36
C LYS A 81 -4.78 21.69 1.24
N ASN A 82 -4.92 22.32 0.06
CA ASN A 82 -5.97 23.29 -0.16
C ASN A 82 -7.35 22.59 -0.23
N PRO A 83 -8.28 22.83 0.70
CA PRO A 83 -9.58 22.14 0.72
C PRO A 83 -10.42 22.34 -0.55
N GLN A 84 -10.20 23.42 -1.29
CA GLN A 84 -10.89 23.69 -2.56
C GLN A 84 -10.45 22.76 -3.68
N GLU A 85 -9.26 22.19 -3.59
CA GLU A 85 -8.68 21.28 -4.59
C GLU A 85 -8.79 19.80 -4.19
N TYR A 86 -9.21 19.51 -2.95
CA TYR A 86 -9.31 18.16 -2.40
C TYR A 86 -10.75 17.77 -2.01
N PRO A 87 -11.67 17.63 -2.97
CA PRO A 87 -13.02 17.19 -2.68
C PRO A 87 -13.05 15.75 -2.14
N VAL A 88 -14.07 15.47 -1.32
CA VAL A 88 -14.35 14.11 -0.88
C VAL A 88 -15.24 13.39 -1.89
N PHE A 89 -15.07 12.09 -2.00
CA PHE A 89 -15.86 11.23 -2.87
C PHE A 89 -15.92 9.81 -2.31
N ILE A 90 -16.82 8.99 -2.83
CA ILE A 90 -16.87 7.56 -2.49
C ILE A 90 -15.88 6.82 -3.37
N ALA A 91 -14.92 6.14 -2.74
CA ALA A 91 -13.90 5.33 -3.37
C ALA A 91 -13.85 3.93 -2.76
N ASP A 92 -13.31 2.97 -3.48
CA ASP A 92 -12.87 1.72 -2.85
C ASP A 92 -11.58 1.97 -2.07
N TYR A 93 -11.62 1.71 -0.78
CA TYR A 93 -10.49 1.77 0.12
C TYR A 93 -10.61 0.67 1.17
N GLU A 94 -9.50 0.00 1.46
CA GLU A 94 -9.52 -1.23 2.27
C GLU A 94 -10.54 -2.26 1.75
N GLY A 95 -10.67 -2.37 0.42
CA GLY A 95 -11.50 -3.34 -0.26
C GLY A 95 -13.02 -3.16 -0.13
N GLN A 96 -13.47 -1.97 0.22
CA GLN A 96 -14.89 -1.62 0.34
C GLN A 96 -15.14 -0.14 0.03
N PRO A 97 -16.38 0.26 -0.34
CA PRO A 97 -16.73 1.66 -0.52
C PRO A 97 -16.51 2.46 0.77
N ARG A 98 -15.77 3.56 0.67
CA ARG A 98 -15.45 4.47 1.78
C ARG A 98 -15.42 5.91 1.27
N ILE A 99 -15.65 6.86 2.17
CA ILE A 99 -15.39 8.26 1.86
C ILE A 99 -13.88 8.51 1.89
N ARG A 100 -13.36 9.07 0.83
CA ARG A 100 -11.94 9.45 0.71
C ARG A 100 -11.80 10.81 0.06
N THR A 101 -10.68 11.45 0.32
CA THR A 101 -10.29 12.68 -0.35
C THR A 101 -9.55 12.34 -1.64
N VAL A 102 -9.68 13.17 -2.67
CA VAL A 102 -9.00 12.99 -3.94
C VAL A 102 -7.47 12.85 -3.73
N SER A 103 -6.85 11.97 -4.49
CA SER A 103 -5.43 11.65 -4.33
C SER A 103 -4.52 12.68 -4.99
N PRO A 104 -3.32 12.95 -4.44
CA PRO A 104 -2.33 13.82 -5.04
C PRO A 104 -2.01 13.49 -6.50
N ILE A 105 -1.91 12.21 -6.85
CA ILE A 105 -1.83 11.75 -8.24
C ILE A 105 -2.91 10.70 -8.44
N TYR A 106 -3.73 10.84 -9.48
CA TYR A 106 -4.77 9.85 -9.74
C TYR A 106 -5.07 9.69 -11.22
N ALA A 107 -5.59 8.50 -11.56
CA ALA A 107 -6.16 8.19 -12.85
C ALA A 107 -7.33 7.22 -12.67
N ARG A 108 -8.34 7.34 -13.52
CA ARG A 108 -9.48 6.43 -13.57
C ARG A 108 -9.78 6.07 -15.01
N GLU A 109 -9.99 4.76 -15.29
CA GLU A 109 -10.38 4.26 -16.61
C GLU A 109 -9.44 4.76 -17.72
N ALA A 110 -8.14 4.90 -17.41
CA ALA A 110 -7.12 5.40 -18.31
C ALA A 110 -6.21 4.27 -18.81
N GLU A 111 -5.68 4.44 -20.01
CA GLU A 111 -4.72 3.51 -20.60
C GLU A 111 -3.46 4.24 -21.06
N ASN A 112 -2.35 3.52 -21.17
CA ASN A 112 -1.05 4.08 -21.56
C ASN A 112 -0.68 5.29 -20.70
N ILE A 113 -0.52 5.11 -19.40
CA ILE A 113 -0.12 6.17 -18.48
C ILE A 113 1.24 5.86 -17.86
N ALA A 114 2.04 6.89 -17.66
CA ALA A 114 3.35 6.71 -17.05
C ALA A 114 3.69 7.86 -16.07
N ILE A 115 4.39 7.51 -14.99
CA ILE A 115 5.04 8.44 -14.05
C ILE A 115 6.52 8.11 -14.09
N THR A 116 7.35 8.99 -14.65
CA THR A 116 8.74 8.66 -14.97
C THR A 116 9.72 9.76 -14.56
N GLY A 117 11.00 9.47 -14.80
CA GLY A 117 12.09 10.41 -14.58
C GLY A 117 12.91 10.12 -13.32
N LYS A 118 13.50 11.16 -12.73
CA LYS A 118 14.35 11.07 -11.52
C LYS A 118 13.98 12.13 -10.48
N GLY A 119 12.79 12.72 -10.62
CA GLY A 119 12.25 13.69 -9.67
C GLY A 119 11.63 13.03 -8.45
N ILE A 120 11.21 13.88 -7.52
CA ILE A 120 10.61 13.50 -6.25
C ILE A 120 9.18 14.04 -6.21
N PHE A 121 8.22 13.17 -5.92
CA PHE A 121 6.86 13.53 -5.58
C PHE A 121 6.70 13.38 -4.06
N ASP A 122 6.43 14.47 -3.36
CA ASP A 122 6.26 14.52 -1.91
C ASP A 122 4.80 14.81 -1.57
N GLY A 123 4.13 13.81 -1.00
CA GLY A 123 2.72 13.90 -0.61
C GLY A 123 2.45 14.83 0.57
N ASN A 124 3.50 15.42 1.18
CA ASN A 124 3.39 16.33 2.32
C ASN A 124 2.53 15.76 3.47
N GLY A 125 2.64 14.45 3.66
CA GLY A 125 1.75 13.64 4.49
C GLY A 125 1.69 14.02 5.96
N GLN A 126 2.70 14.72 6.47
CA GLN A 126 2.68 15.23 7.85
C GLN A 126 1.56 16.24 8.11
N LEU A 127 0.98 16.82 7.06
CA LEU A 127 -0.18 17.70 7.18
C LEU A 127 -1.49 16.92 7.40
N TRP A 128 -1.48 15.63 7.09
CA TRP A 128 -2.65 14.76 7.07
C TRP A 128 -2.63 13.69 8.16
N ARG A 129 -1.43 13.16 8.46
CA ARG A 129 -1.31 11.95 9.28
C ARG A 129 -1.44 12.22 10.77
N PRO A 130 -2.23 11.41 11.48
CA PRO A 130 -2.13 11.33 12.93
C PRO A 130 -0.75 10.77 13.35
N LEU A 131 -0.33 11.04 14.57
CA LEU A 131 0.92 10.56 15.12
C LEU A 131 0.69 9.90 16.48
N LYS A 132 1.06 8.63 16.62
CA LYS A 132 0.99 7.92 17.89
C LYS A 132 2.15 8.35 18.82
N GLU A 133 1.84 8.68 20.07
CA GLU A 133 2.82 9.07 21.08
C GLU A 133 3.97 8.07 21.22
N MET A 134 3.63 6.78 21.24
CA MET A 134 4.61 5.69 21.37
C MET A 134 5.62 5.57 20.22
N LYS A 135 5.35 6.18 19.08
CA LYS A 135 6.21 6.14 17.89
C LYS A 135 7.30 7.24 17.87
N VAL A 136 7.29 8.14 18.83
CA VAL A 136 8.20 9.31 18.86
C VAL A 136 8.79 9.54 20.26
N THR A 137 9.84 10.35 20.32
CA THR A 137 10.43 10.77 21.60
C THR A 137 9.54 11.78 22.32
N LYS A 138 9.67 11.89 23.66
CA LYS A 138 8.94 12.89 24.46
C LYS A 138 9.13 14.30 23.93
N LYS A 139 10.33 14.65 23.45
CA LYS A 139 10.62 15.96 22.86
C LYS A 139 9.84 16.20 21.56
N GLN A 140 9.82 15.22 20.67
CA GLN A 140 9.05 15.30 19.41
C GLN A 140 7.55 15.36 19.68
N TRP A 141 7.06 14.60 20.66
CA TRP A 141 5.66 14.65 21.09
C TRP A 141 5.29 16.06 21.58
N GLN A 142 6.11 16.66 22.45
CA GLN A 142 5.89 18.04 22.91
C GLN A 142 5.86 19.04 21.76
N GLN A 143 6.76 18.90 20.79
CA GLN A 143 6.76 19.74 19.58
C GLN A 143 5.49 19.59 18.73
N CYS A 144 4.88 18.42 18.74
CA CYS A 144 3.58 18.22 18.07
C CYS A 144 2.45 18.94 18.83
N LEU A 145 2.43 18.85 20.17
CA LEU A 145 1.43 19.54 21.00
C LEU A 145 1.52 21.08 20.87
N GLU A 146 2.73 21.63 20.64
CA GLU A 146 2.93 23.06 20.35
C GLU A 146 2.33 23.50 19.01
N LYS A 147 2.27 22.58 18.03
CA LYS A 147 1.70 22.84 16.69
C LYS A 147 0.19 22.72 16.66
N SER A 148 -0.36 21.74 17.39
CA SER A 148 -1.78 21.47 17.47
C SER A 148 -2.11 20.84 18.82
N PRO A 149 -3.15 21.33 19.55
CA PRO A 149 -3.54 20.78 20.85
C PRO A 149 -4.41 19.53 20.75
N TYR A 150 -4.76 19.09 19.54
CA TYR A 150 -5.74 18.03 19.34
C TYR A 150 -5.12 16.65 19.53
N VAL A 151 -5.59 15.94 20.55
CA VAL A 151 -5.18 14.58 20.89
C VAL A 151 -6.41 13.73 21.19
N ILE A 152 -6.43 12.53 20.64
CA ILE A 152 -7.36 11.49 21.05
C ILE A 152 -6.61 10.46 21.88
N HIS A 153 -7.26 9.89 22.88
CA HIS A 153 -6.65 8.89 23.75
C HIS A 153 -7.19 7.51 23.45
N GLY A 154 -6.30 6.61 23.03
CA GLY A 154 -6.57 5.21 22.80
C GLY A 154 -5.99 4.32 23.91
N LYS A 155 -6.14 3.01 23.78
CA LYS A 155 -5.57 2.04 24.73
C LYS A 155 -4.04 2.09 24.82
N GLU A 156 -3.36 2.54 23.76
CA GLU A 156 -1.91 2.57 23.61
C GLU A 156 -1.30 3.97 23.81
N GLY A 157 -2.03 4.91 24.42
CA GLY A 157 -1.56 6.28 24.65
C GLY A 157 -2.23 7.32 23.75
N GLY A 158 -1.61 8.49 23.65
CA GLY A 158 -2.11 9.60 22.85
C GLY A 158 -1.90 9.41 21.36
N ILE A 159 -2.85 9.92 20.58
CA ILE A 159 -2.72 10.08 19.12
C ILE A 159 -2.93 11.54 18.80
N TRP A 160 -1.86 12.21 18.41
CA TRP A 160 -1.87 13.60 18.01
C TRP A 160 -2.47 13.79 16.62
N LEU A 161 -3.25 14.84 16.44
CA LEU A 161 -3.93 15.17 15.20
C LEU A 161 -3.47 16.55 14.69
N PRO A 162 -3.12 16.69 13.39
CA PRO A 162 -2.56 17.92 12.84
C PRO A 162 -3.49 19.13 12.89
N THR A 163 -4.81 18.92 12.76
CA THR A 163 -5.80 19.99 12.61
C THR A 163 -7.05 19.75 13.44
N GLU A 164 -7.79 20.83 13.71
CA GLU A 164 -9.12 20.76 14.31
C GLU A 164 -10.11 19.97 13.44
N SER A 165 -10.06 20.17 12.14
CA SER A 165 -10.91 19.47 11.18
C SER A 165 -10.76 17.94 11.27
N ILE A 166 -9.53 17.43 11.38
CA ILE A 166 -9.28 15.99 11.59
C ILE A 166 -9.85 15.55 12.95
N TYR A 167 -9.69 16.35 14.01
CA TYR A 167 -10.24 16.03 15.32
C TYR A 167 -11.76 15.97 15.30
N GLN A 168 -12.42 16.95 14.71
CA GLN A 168 -13.88 16.98 14.57
C GLN A 168 -14.39 15.84 13.68
N GLY A 169 -13.70 15.52 12.58
CA GLY A 169 -14.00 14.38 11.74
C GLY A 169 -13.90 13.05 12.49
N HIS A 170 -12.89 12.90 13.35
CA HIS A 170 -12.80 11.73 14.22
C HIS A 170 -13.95 11.63 15.22
N GLN A 171 -14.44 12.75 15.77
CA GLN A 171 -15.59 12.76 16.68
C GLN A 171 -16.91 12.48 15.95
N ALA A 172 -17.06 13.01 14.74
CA ALA A 172 -18.27 12.81 13.93
C ALA A 172 -18.38 11.36 13.40
N GLY A 173 -17.24 10.69 13.17
CA GLY A 173 -17.18 9.40 12.52
C GLY A 173 -17.41 9.48 11.01
N GLU A 174 -17.27 8.36 10.33
CA GLU A 174 -17.54 8.26 8.89
C GLU A 174 -19.03 8.04 8.65
N PRO A 175 -19.71 8.90 7.87
CA PRO A 175 -21.10 8.67 7.47
C PRO A 175 -21.26 7.37 6.69
N ASP A 176 -22.45 6.78 6.74
CA ASP A 176 -22.76 5.65 5.86
C ASP A 176 -22.73 6.12 4.41
N VAL A 177 -21.90 5.46 3.60
CA VAL A 177 -21.72 5.82 2.18
C VAL A 177 -22.99 5.67 1.33
N THR A 178 -24.03 5.01 1.86
CA THR A 178 -25.35 4.87 1.21
C THR A 178 -26.29 6.03 1.50
N ASP A 179 -25.95 6.89 2.47
CA ASP A 179 -26.73 8.09 2.77
C ASP A 179 -26.60 9.12 1.64
N ALA A 180 -27.72 9.70 1.22
CA ALA A 180 -27.74 10.68 0.14
C ALA A 180 -26.92 11.96 0.43
N ASP A 181 -26.74 12.30 1.71
CA ASP A 181 -25.99 13.47 2.19
C ASP A 181 -24.60 13.12 2.78
N ALA A 182 -24.14 11.87 2.58
CA ALA A 182 -22.86 11.39 3.15
C ALA A 182 -21.67 12.29 2.79
N LEU A 183 -21.55 12.69 1.54
CA LEU A 183 -20.46 13.56 1.07
C LEU A 183 -20.57 14.99 1.60
N GLU A 184 -21.79 15.52 1.73
CA GLU A 184 -22.03 16.84 2.32
C GLU A 184 -21.61 16.86 3.80
N LYS A 185 -21.98 15.82 4.55
CA LYS A 185 -21.55 15.64 5.96
C LYS A 185 -20.04 15.48 6.11
N ALA A 186 -19.38 14.84 5.16
CA ALA A 186 -17.94 14.57 5.19
C ALA A 186 -17.10 15.77 4.74
N ALA A 187 -17.59 16.60 3.83
CA ALA A 187 -16.83 17.68 3.19
C ALA A 187 -16.12 18.64 4.18
N PRO A 188 -16.72 19.06 5.32
CA PRO A 188 -16.04 19.90 6.30
C PRO A 188 -14.80 19.25 6.93
N TYR A 189 -14.73 17.92 6.90
CA TYR A 189 -13.66 17.11 7.51
C TYR A 189 -12.82 16.37 6.47
N TYR A 190 -12.66 16.95 5.28
CA TYR A 190 -12.00 16.32 4.13
C TYR A 190 -10.64 15.71 4.49
N ASP A 191 -9.86 16.35 5.35
CA ASP A 191 -8.53 15.92 5.75
C ASP A 191 -8.53 14.77 6.79
N TYR A 192 -9.64 14.47 7.40
CA TYR A 192 -9.84 13.24 8.15
C TYR A 192 -9.83 12.01 7.23
N TYR A 193 -10.37 12.15 6.02
CA TYR A 193 -10.44 11.09 4.99
C TYR A 193 -9.18 11.05 4.13
N ARG A 194 -8.03 10.96 4.77
CA ARG A 194 -6.70 11.00 4.16
C ARG A 194 -6.62 10.28 2.82
N PRO A 195 -6.14 10.92 1.73
CA PRO A 195 -5.99 10.26 0.43
C PRO A 195 -4.81 9.29 0.43
N VAL A 196 -4.85 8.29 -0.45
CA VAL A 196 -3.63 7.61 -0.91
C VAL A 196 -2.84 8.56 -1.80
N MET A 197 -1.52 8.38 -1.94
CA MET A 197 -0.72 9.32 -2.74
C MET A 197 -0.91 9.14 -4.23
N VAL A 198 -0.84 7.90 -4.72
CA VAL A 198 -1.05 7.54 -6.13
C VAL A 198 -2.20 6.56 -6.21
N SER A 199 -3.33 7.00 -6.72
CA SER A 199 -4.54 6.19 -6.90
C SER A 199 -4.80 5.92 -8.39
N LEU A 200 -4.70 4.66 -8.80
CA LEU A 200 -4.94 4.24 -10.18
C LEU A 200 -6.07 3.23 -10.19
N VAL A 201 -7.20 3.56 -10.82
CA VAL A 201 -8.40 2.71 -10.80
C VAL A 201 -8.83 2.35 -12.21
N ASN A 202 -8.99 1.05 -12.49
CA ASN A 202 -9.36 0.53 -13.82
C ASN A 202 -8.41 1.03 -14.94
N CYS A 203 -7.10 1.06 -14.68
CA CYS A 203 -6.11 1.50 -15.66
C CYS A 203 -5.42 0.32 -16.32
N ASP A 204 -5.05 0.48 -17.59
CA ASP A 204 -4.31 -0.52 -18.36
C ASP A 204 -3.03 0.05 -18.95
N ARG A 205 -1.96 -0.77 -18.98
CA ARG A 205 -0.62 -0.37 -19.42
C ARG A 205 -0.10 0.84 -18.65
N VAL A 206 0.28 0.57 -17.41
CA VAL A 206 0.78 1.57 -16.45
C VAL A 206 2.26 1.39 -16.20
N LEU A 207 3.04 2.46 -16.22
CA LEU A 207 4.45 2.48 -15.88
C LEU A 207 4.76 3.50 -14.78
N ILE A 208 5.41 3.04 -13.69
CA ILE A 208 6.05 3.92 -12.70
C ILE A 208 7.55 3.61 -12.73
N GLU A 209 8.36 4.57 -13.18
CA GLU A 209 9.78 4.33 -13.37
C GLU A 209 10.69 5.46 -12.91
N GLY A 210 11.65 5.13 -12.08
CA GLY A 210 12.81 5.95 -11.75
C GLY A 210 12.57 7.05 -10.74
N VAL A 211 11.33 7.37 -10.43
CA VAL A 211 10.92 8.44 -9.52
C VAL A 211 11.04 8.04 -8.05
N THR A 212 11.06 9.04 -7.18
CA THR A 212 10.84 8.87 -5.75
C THR A 212 9.42 9.32 -5.40
N LEU A 213 8.62 8.43 -4.81
CA LEU A 213 7.31 8.69 -4.26
C LEU A 213 7.43 8.67 -2.73
N GLN A 214 7.20 9.79 -2.06
CA GLN A 214 7.47 9.86 -0.63
C GLN A 214 6.41 10.59 0.17
N ASN A 215 6.41 10.31 1.48
CA ASN A 215 5.70 11.09 2.47
C ASN A 215 4.20 11.20 2.19
N SER A 216 3.57 10.06 1.88
CA SER A 216 2.15 9.97 1.55
C SER A 216 1.23 10.33 2.73
N PRO A 217 0.02 10.83 2.47
CA PRO A 217 -0.99 11.06 3.51
C PRO A 217 -1.51 9.77 4.17
N ALA A 218 -1.62 8.70 3.41
CA ALA A 218 -1.99 7.34 3.83
C ALA A 218 -1.14 6.33 3.04
N TRP A 219 -1.71 5.29 2.42
CA TRP A 219 -0.99 4.39 1.50
C TRP A 219 -0.28 5.18 0.40
N ASN A 220 0.87 4.68 -0.07
CA ASN A 220 1.62 5.41 -1.09
C ASN A 220 1.08 5.10 -2.49
N VAL A 221 1.29 3.90 -3.01
CA VAL A 221 0.85 3.50 -4.35
C VAL A 221 -0.28 2.48 -4.26
N HIS A 222 -1.46 2.83 -4.74
CA HIS A 222 -2.66 1.97 -4.72
C HIS A 222 -3.26 1.83 -6.13
N PRO A 223 -2.79 0.85 -6.91
CA PRO A 223 -3.48 0.42 -8.11
C PRO A 223 -4.62 -0.53 -7.73
N LEU A 224 -5.80 -0.26 -8.27
CA LEU A 224 -7.03 -1.02 -8.07
C LEU A 224 -7.64 -1.39 -9.42
N PHE A 225 -7.90 -2.67 -9.66
CA PHE A 225 -8.44 -3.20 -10.93
C PHE A 225 -7.57 -2.84 -12.15
N CYS A 226 -6.27 -2.66 -11.96
CA CYS A 226 -5.35 -2.35 -13.05
C CYS A 226 -4.82 -3.62 -13.72
N THR A 227 -4.50 -3.51 -15.00
CA THR A 227 -3.84 -4.56 -15.77
C THR A 227 -2.56 -4.02 -16.42
N ASN A 228 -1.60 -4.91 -16.73
CA ASN A 228 -0.32 -4.55 -17.33
C ASN A 228 0.40 -3.40 -16.59
N LEU A 229 0.65 -3.61 -15.28
CA LEU A 229 1.32 -2.63 -14.42
C LEU A 229 2.81 -2.96 -14.30
N THR A 230 3.68 -1.99 -14.57
CA THR A 230 5.11 -2.08 -14.28
C THR A 230 5.54 -1.00 -13.30
N ILE A 231 6.18 -1.39 -12.20
CA ILE A 231 6.86 -0.47 -11.26
C ILE A 231 8.33 -0.89 -11.19
N ARG A 232 9.24 0.01 -11.60
CA ARG A 232 10.66 -0.35 -11.64
C ARG A 232 11.61 0.82 -11.37
N ASN A 233 12.78 0.51 -10.85
CA ASN A 233 13.86 1.49 -10.62
C ASN A 233 13.39 2.68 -9.76
N ALA A 234 12.38 2.51 -8.92
CA ALA A 234 11.73 3.55 -8.14
C ALA A 234 12.11 3.47 -6.67
N VAL A 235 11.86 4.56 -5.95
CA VAL A 235 11.97 4.61 -4.49
C VAL A 235 10.60 4.99 -3.92
N ILE A 236 10.07 4.16 -3.05
CA ILE A 236 8.80 4.38 -2.35
C ILE A 236 9.10 4.47 -0.86
N ARG A 237 8.87 5.64 -0.25
CA ARG A 237 9.23 5.81 1.15
C ARG A 237 8.26 6.68 1.94
N ASN A 238 8.08 6.29 3.19
CA ASN A 238 7.32 7.01 4.20
C ASN A 238 8.10 7.00 5.51
N PRO A 239 7.93 7.99 6.39
CA PRO A 239 8.54 7.91 7.72
C PRO A 239 8.09 6.63 8.45
N TYR A 240 8.99 6.01 9.22
CA TYR A 240 8.70 4.78 9.98
C TYR A 240 7.50 4.91 10.95
N TYR A 241 7.19 6.12 11.37
CA TYR A 241 6.06 6.43 12.23
C TYR A 241 4.75 6.72 11.46
N ALA A 242 4.78 6.69 10.14
CA ALA A 242 3.62 7.00 9.31
C ALA A 242 2.54 5.93 9.51
N GLN A 243 1.43 6.32 10.11
CA GLN A 243 0.28 5.44 10.29
C GLN A 243 -0.43 5.21 8.95
N ASN A 244 -0.63 3.93 8.58
CA ASN A 244 -1.06 3.50 7.24
C ASN A 244 -0.13 4.05 6.15
N GLY A 245 1.15 4.10 6.45
CA GLY A 245 2.18 4.54 5.51
C GLY A 245 2.72 3.38 4.68
N ASP A 246 1.82 2.56 4.11
CA ASP A 246 2.13 1.42 3.26
C ASP A 246 2.87 1.87 1.99
N GLY A 247 3.63 0.97 1.40
CA GLY A 247 4.39 1.25 0.18
C GLY A 247 3.58 1.04 -1.09
N LEU A 248 3.26 -0.20 -1.38
CA LEU A 248 2.46 -0.62 -2.52
C LEU A 248 1.32 -1.51 -2.04
N ASP A 249 0.10 -1.10 -2.27
CA ASP A 249 -1.11 -1.88 -2.07
C ASP A 249 -1.68 -2.29 -3.43
N LEU A 250 -1.25 -3.43 -3.93
CA LEU A 250 -1.70 -3.97 -5.22
C LEU A 250 -3.04 -4.69 -5.00
N GLU A 251 -4.14 -4.06 -5.42
CA GLU A 251 -5.49 -4.57 -5.15
C GLU A 251 -6.22 -4.97 -6.41
N SER A 252 -6.63 -6.24 -6.48
CA SER A 252 -7.43 -6.78 -7.59
C SER A 252 -6.85 -6.46 -8.98
N CYS A 253 -5.54 -6.52 -9.09
CA CYS A 253 -4.78 -6.25 -10.31
C CYS A 253 -4.28 -7.53 -10.95
N SER A 254 -4.03 -7.49 -12.25
CA SER A 254 -3.46 -8.62 -12.98
C SER A 254 -2.31 -8.20 -13.90
N LYS A 255 -1.38 -9.15 -14.18
CA LYS A 255 -0.19 -8.89 -14.99
C LYS A 255 0.63 -7.71 -14.45
N ALA A 256 1.06 -7.83 -13.20
CA ALA A 256 1.89 -6.82 -12.55
C ALA A 256 3.35 -7.26 -12.45
N HIS A 257 4.27 -6.38 -12.80
CA HIS A 257 5.72 -6.61 -12.74
C HIS A 257 6.38 -5.51 -11.91
N ILE A 258 6.88 -5.87 -10.74
CA ILE A 258 7.54 -4.96 -9.80
C ILE A 258 8.99 -5.39 -9.63
N HIS A 259 9.93 -4.53 -9.98
CA HIS A 259 11.34 -4.90 -9.86
C HIS A 259 12.28 -3.71 -9.66
N ASN A 260 13.41 -3.98 -9.01
CA ASN A 260 14.41 -2.93 -8.74
C ASN A 260 13.83 -1.74 -7.96
N VAL A 261 12.93 -1.99 -7.02
CA VAL A 261 12.27 -0.96 -6.21
C VAL A 261 12.82 -1.00 -4.79
N GLN A 262 13.05 0.17 -4.23
CA GLN A 262 13.42 0.34 -2.83
C GLN A 262 12.21 0.84 -2.04
N PHE A 263 11.89 0.14 -0.95
CA PHE A 263 10.83 0.50 -0.02
C PHE A 263 11.44 0.85 1.34
N ASP A 264 10.95 1.94 1.95
CA ASP A 264 11.30 2.33 3.31
C ASP A 264 10.05 2.99 3.92
N VAL A 265 9.24 2.24 4.66
CA VAL A 265 7.86 2.63 4.94
C VAL A 265 7.48 2.43 6.41
N GLY A 266 6.30 2.92 6.79
CA GLY A 266 5.82 2.88 8.17
C GLY A 266 4.74 1.83 8.45
N ASP A 267 4.31 1.10 7.41
CA ASP A 267 3.34 0.01 7.46
C ASP A 267 3.75 -1.09 6.47
N ASP A 268 2.84 -1.86 5.87
CA ASP A 268 3.19 -2.95 4.96
C ASP A 268 3.92 -2.43 3.70
N ALA A 269 5.07 -3.04 3.32
CA ALA A 269 5.88 -2.49 2.24
C ALA A 269 5.38 -2.88 0.84
N ILE A 270 5.20 -4.17 0.59
CA ILE A 270 4.66 -4.70 -0.67
C ILE A 270 3.46 -5.58 -0.31
N CYS A 271 2.26 -5.08 -0.50
CA CYS A 271 1.04 -5.73 -0.03
C CYS A 271 0.11 -6.13 -1.17
N MET A 272 -0.26 -7.40 -1.21
CA MET A 272 -1.27 -7.95 -2.11
C MET A 272 -2.64 -7.88 -1.43
N LYS A 273 -3.55 -7.14 -2.01
CA LYS A 273 -4.93 -6.97 -1.52
C LYS A 273 -5.95 -7.39 -2.59
N ALA A 274 -7.15 -7.79 -2.17
CA ALA A 274 -8.22 -8.18 -3.08
C ALA A 274 -9.58 -8.11 -2.39
N GLY A 275 -10.03 -6.90 -2.06
CA GLY A 275 -11.36 -6.67 -1.48
C GLY A 275 -11.55 -7.17 -0.05
N LYS A 276 -12.61 -6.71 0.59
CA LYS A 276 -12.90 -6.95 2.00
C LYS A 276 -14.31 -7.51 2.21
N ASN A 277 -14.40 -8.64 2.92
CA ASN A 277 -15.64 -9.26 3.38
C ASN A 277 -16.64 -9.56 2.23
N GLU A 278 -17.93 -9.66 2.56
CA GLU A 278 -18.99 -9.93 1.60
C GLU A 278 -19.02 -8.93 0.44
N VAL A 279 -18.83 -7.64 0.73
CA VAL A 279 -18.80 -6.59 -0.31
C VAL A 279 -17.67 -6.85 -1.31
N GLY A 280 -16.49 -7.19 -0.80
CA GLY A 280 -15.37 -7.55 -1.65
C GLY A 280 -15.66 -8.77 -2.54
N ARG A 281 -16.24 -9.83 -1.97
CA ARG A 281 -16.54 -11.07 -2.72
C ARG A 281 -17.56 -10.90 -3.86
N LYS A 282 -18.39 -9.85 -3.82
CA LYS A 282 -19.37 -9.57 -4.91
C LYS A 282 -18.69 -9.20 -6.24
N ILE A 283 -17.43 -8.77 -6.20
CA ILE A 283 -16.66 -8.41 -7.40
C ILE A 283 -15.56 -9.48 -7.57
N PRO A 284 -15.72 -10.47 -8.45
CA PRO A 284 -14.81 -11.61 -8.52
C PRO A 284 -13.54 -11.28 -9.33
N VAL A 285 -12.81 -10.25 -8.97
CA VAL A 285 -11.54 -9.84 -9.59
C VAL A 285 -10.40 -10.04 -8.58
N PRO A 286 -9.65 -11.14 -8.64
CA PRO A 286 -8.54 -11.40 -7.74
C PRO A 286 -7.32 -10.52 -8.04
N THR A 287 -6.33 -10.54 -7.17
CA THR A 287 -4.96 -10.14 -7.50
C THR A 287 -4.22 -11.36 -8.02
N GLU A 288 -3.77 -11.31 -9.27
CA GLU A 288 -3.19 -12.47 -9.93
C GLU A 288 -2.13 -12.13 -10.99
N ASP A 289 -1.31 -13.12 -11.35
CA ASP A 289 -0.24 -12.95 -12.33
C ASP A 289 0.69 -11.79 -11.94
N VAL A 290 1.30 -11.90 -10.75
CA VAL A 290 2.20 -10.88 -10.19
C VAL A 290 3.62 -11.42 -10.12
N TYR A 291 4.58 -10.66 -10.63
CA TYR A 291 6.00 -10.97 -10.54
C TYR A 291 6.75 -9.82 -9.85
N ILE A 292 7.38 -10.13 -8.73
CA ILE A 292 8.15 -9.19 -7.91
C ILE A 292 9.56 -9.71 -7.79
N HIS A 293 10.57 -8.90 -8.13
CA HIS A 293 11.96 -9.34 -7.96
C HIS A 293 12.96 -8.19 -7.79
N ASP A 294 14.13 -8.51 -7.27
CA ASP A 294 15.23 -7.57 -7.07
C ASP A 294 14.81 -6.31 -6.27
N CYS A 295 13.90 -6.47 -5.31
CA CYS A 295 13.43 -5.39 -4.46
C CYS A 295 14.10 -5.41 -3.09
N VAL A 296 14.25 -4.23 -2.49
CA VAL A 296 14.80 -4.09 -1.13
C VAL A 296 13.79 -3.34 -0.27
N VAL A 297 13.51 -3.88 0.92
CA VAL A 297 12.68 -3.24 1.94
C VAL A 297 13.53 -2.94 3.16
N TYR A 298 13.61 -1.66 3.55
CA TYR A 298 14.42 -1.26 4.72
C TYR A 298 13.63 -1.22 6.01
N HIS A 299 12.37 -0.82 6.00
CA HIS A 299 11.44 -0.83 7.14
C HIS A 299 10.03 -1.12 6.63
N GLY A 300 9.17 -1.52 7.54
CA GLY A 300 7.74 -1.79 7.30
C GLY A 300 7.20 -2.79 8.31
N HIS A 301 5.86 -2.90 8.40
CA HIS A 301 5.24 -3.94 9.22
C HIS A 301 5.38 -5.33 8.60
N GLY A 302 5.63 -5.42 7.29
CA GLY A 302 5.97 -6.64 6.58
C GLY A 302 6.72 -6.33 5.29
N GLY A 303 7.70 -7.18 4.92
CA GLY A 303 8.45 -7.03 3.67
C GLY A 303 7.57 -7.35 2.46
N PHE A 304 7.07 -8.57 2.38
CA PHE A 304 6.02 -8.99 1.47
C PHE A 304 4.81 -9.45 2.27
N VAL A 305 3.64 -8.95 1.93
CA VAL A 305 2.41 -9.15 2.68
C VAL A 305 1.26 -9.58 1.77
N VAL A 306 0.43 -10.50 2.24
CA VAL A 306 -0.86 -10.82 1.64
C VAL A 306 -1.95 -10.52 2.68
N GLY A 307 -2.88 -9.67 2.33
CA GLY A 307 -4.04 -9.34 3.17
C GLY A 307 -3.85 -8.13 4.10
N SER A 308 -4.72 -7.97 5.12
CA SER A 308 -5.87 -8.87 5.48
C SER A 308 -7.03 -8.84 4.47
N GLU A 309 -7.15 -7.83 3.65
CA GLU A 309 -8.17 -7.69 2.61
C GLU A 309 -7.78 -8.57 1.40
N MET A 310 -8.34 -9.80 1.34
CA MET A 310 -8.03 -10.77 0.28
C MET A 310 -9.28 -11.56 -0.18
N SER A 311 -10.45 -10.98 0.02
CA SER A 311 -11.75 -11.65 -0.15
C SER A 311 -12.06 -12.10 -1.58
N ARG A 312 -11.42 -11.47 -2.59
CA ARG A 312 -11.53 -11.81 -4.02
C ARG A 312 -10.51 -12.86 -4.46
N GLY A 313 -9.56 -13.20 -3.57
CA GLY A 313 -8.46 -14.13 -3.83
C GLY A 313 -7.17 -13.47 -4.28
N VAL A 314 -6.05 -14.13 -3.97
CA VAL A 314 -4.69 -13.78 -4.44
C VAL A 314 -4.05 -15.05 -4.97
N ARG A 315 -3.57 -15.05 -6.22
CA ARG A 315 -3.03 -16.25 -6.83
C ARG A 315 -2.00 -16.01 -7.93
N ARG A 316 -1.18 -17.00 -8.19
CA ARG A 316 -0.11 -16.95 -9.20
C ARG A 316 0.82 -15.74 -9.00
N VAL A 317 1.34 -15.64 -7.78
CA VAL A 317 2.30 -14.61 -7.37
C VAL A 317 3.68 -15.24 -7.24
N THR A 318 4.68 -14.62 -7.85
CA THR A 318 6.08 -15.01 -7.70
C THR A 318 6.88 -13.85 -7.11
N VAL A 319 7.63 -14.13 -6.05
CA VAL A 319 8.54 -13.17 -5.41
C VAL A 319 9.94 -13.76 -5.43
N GLU A 320 10.88 -13.09 -6.08
CA GLU A 320 12.24 -13.62 -6.25
C GLU A 320 13.31 -12.58 -5.86
N ASN A 321 14.41 -13.06 -5.29
CA ASN A 321 15.63 -12.30 -5.09
C ASN A 321 15.39 -10.94 -4.38
N CYS A 322 14.65 -10.93 -3.29
CA CYS A 322 14.37 -9.73 -2.51
C CYS A 322 15.07 -9.73 -1.15
N SER A 323 15.34 -8.55 -0.63
CA SER A 323 15.95 -8.36 0.70
C SER A 323 15.05 -7.53 1.60
N PHE A 324 14.80 -8.01 2.84
CA PHE A 324 14.03 -7.32 3.86
C PHE A 324 14.90 -7.07 5.09
N ILE A 325 15.06 -5.80 5.48
CA ILE A 325 16.01 -5.39 6.52
C ILE A 325 15.27 -4.54 7.55
N GLY A 326 15.10 -5.06 8.78
CA GLY A 326 14.46 -4.31 9.85
C GLY A 326 12.94 -4.15 9.72
N THR A 327 12.28 -4.98 8.92
CA THR A 327 10.80 -5.05 8.90
C THR A 327 10.28 -5.79 10.13
N ASP A 328 9.12 -5.41 10.66
CA ASP A 328 8.55 -6.08 11.84
C ASP A 328 8.36 -7.59 11.59
N CYS A 329 7.88 -7.97 10.41
CA CYS A 329 7.85 -9.35 9.91
C CYS A 329 8.48 -9.42 8.50
N GLY A 330 9.01 -10.56 8.12
CA GLY A 330 9.54 -10.76 6.77
C GLY A 330 8.45 -11.03 5.74
N LEU A 331 7.94 -12.25 5.73
CA LEU A 331 6.91 -12.76 4.85
C LEU A 331 5.61 -12.96 5.65
N ARG A 332 4.58 -12.18 5.34
CA ARG A 332 3.38 -12.08 6.18
C ARG A 332 2.11 -12.40 5.41
N PHE A 333 1.41 -13.44 5.85
CA PHE A 333 0.11 -13.87 5.34
C PHE A 333 -0.94 -13.67 6.43
N LYS A 334 -1.84 -12.73 6.27
CA LYS A 334 -2.82 -12.38 7.30
C LYS A 334 -4.23 -12.33 6.74
N SER A 335 -5.17 -12.86 7.50
CA SER A 335 -6.60 -12.78 7.21
C SER A 335 -7.42 -12.93 8.48
N ALA A 336 -8.74 -12.83 8.35
CA ALA A 336 -9.68 -12.98 9.42
C ALA A 336 -10.96 -13.66 8.96
N ILE A 337 -11.69 -14.29 9.89
CA ILE A 337 -13.06 -14.73 9.64
C ILE A 337 -13.90 -13.54 9.18
N GLY A 338 -14.75 -13.74 8.17
CA GLY A 338 -15.51 -12.71 7.47
C GLY A 338 -14.88 -12.29 6.16
N ARG A 339 -13.55 -12.45 5.98
CA ARG A 339 -12.88 -12.15 4.71
C ARG A 339 -13.27 -13.13 3.62
N GLY A 340 -13.24 -14.43 3.91
CA GLY A 340 -13.32 -15.46 2.88
C GLY A 340 -12.18 -15.34 1.87
N GLY A 341 -12.37 -15.92 0.69
CA GLY A 341 -11.38 -15.88 -0.39
C GLY A 341 -10.24 -16.89 -0.23
N VAL A 342 -9.52 -17.14 -1.31
CA VAL A 342 -8.43 -18.13 -1.37
C VAL A 342 -7.13 -17.45 -1.77
N VAL A 343 -6.07 -17.75 -1.03
CA VAL A 343 -4.69 -17.37 -1.36
C VAL A 343 -3.93 -18.62 -1.75
N GLU A 344 -3.53 -18.71 -3.02
CA GLU A 344 -2.96 -19.94 -3.58
C GLU A 344 -1.92 -19.68 -4.67
N ASP A 345 -1.16 -20.71 -5.01
CA ASP A 345 -0.19 -20.69 -6.11
C ASP A 345 0.85 -19.57 -5.97
N ILE A 346 1.43 -19.44 -4.78
CA ILE A 346 2.46 -18.45 -4.48
C ILE A 346 3.83 -19.14 -4.40
N THR A 347 4.79 -18.61 -5.12
CA THR A 347 6.19 -19.04 -5.07
C THR A 347 7.06 -17.89 -4.57
N ILE A 348 7.83 -18.15 -3.53
CA ILE A 348 8.76 -17.19 -2.93
C ILE A 348 10.14 -17.83 -2.94
N ASP A 349 11.09 -17.23 -3.66
CA ASP A 349 12.41 -17.83 -3.91
C ASP A 349 13.55 -16.79 -3.75
N GLY A 350 14.60 -17.14 -3.03
CA GLY A 350 15.76 -16.26 -2.88
C GLY A 350 15.46 -15.02 -2.03
N ILE A 351 14.94 -15.18 -0.82
CA ILE A 351 14.64 -14.08 0.09
C ILE A 351 15.71 -13.99 1.20
N TYR A 352 16.25 -12.80 1.34
CA TYR A 352 17.28 -12.48 2.33
C TYR A 352 16.70 -11.53 3.39
N MET A 353 16.66 -11.98 4.65
CA MET A 353 16.10 -11.20 5.76
C MET A 353 17.14 -10.95 6.84
N MET A 354 17.14 -9.75 7.40
CA MET A 354 18.03 -9.37 8.50
C MET A 354 17.31 -8.46 9.50
N ASP A 355 17.56 -8.71 10.80
CA ASP A 355 17.04 -7.89 11.90
C ASP A 355 15.51 -7.78 11.88
N ILE A 356 14.82 -8.91 11.86
CA ILE A 356 13.36 -9.03 11.88
C ILE A 356 12.89 -9.21 13.33
N PRO A 357 12.36 -8.18 14.01
CA PRO A 357 11.98 -8.29 15.43
C PRO A 357 10.83 -9.27 15.70
N GLY A 358 9.96 -9.48 14.73
CA GLY A 358 8.88 -10.46 14.76
C GLY A 358 9.25 -11.75 14.05
N GLU A 359 8.40 -12.19 13.15
CA GLU A 359 8.54 -13.48 12.47
C GLU A 359 9.20 -13.37 11.10
N GLY A 360 10.10 -14.32 10.78
CA GLY A 360 10.61 -14.48 9.42
C GLY A 360 9.50 -14.84 8.43
N ILE A 361 8.69 -15.86 8.76
CA ILE A 361 7.48 -16.23 8.02
C ILE A 361 6.32 -16.31 9.00
N ILE A 362 5.22 -15.63 8.71
CA ILE A 362 4.00 -15.71 9.52
C ILE A 362 2.75 -15.91 8.67
N PHE A 363 1.93 -16.88 9.09
CA PHE A 363 0.54 -17.03 8.70
C PHE A 363 -0.35 -16.76 9.89
N HIS A 364 -1.28 -15.81 9.77
CA HIS A 364 -2.17 -15.43 10.88
C HIS A 364 -3.60 -15.24 10.36
N MET A 365 -4.43 -16.27 10.48
CA MET A 365 -5.82 -16.26 10.06
C MET A 365 -6.78 -15.70 11.11
N GLY A 366 -6.31 -15.51 12.34
CA GLY A 366 -7.04 -14.88 13.45
C GLY A 366 -6.69 -13.39 13.63
N TYR A 367 -6.23 -12.69 12.60
CA TYR A 367 -5.64 -11.37 12.68
C TYR A 367 -6.48 -10.33 13.43
N MET A 368 -7.81 -10.36 13.26
CA MET A 368 -8.73 -9.44 13.94
C MET A 368 -9.23 -9.95 15.29
N LEU A 369 -8.98 -11.22 15.64
CA LEU A 369 -9.42 -11.80 16.91
C LEU A 369 -8.55 -11.37 18.10
N THR A 370 -7.31 -10.99 17.85
CA THR A 370 -6.33 -10.54 18.86
C THR A 370 -6.29 -9.02 19.01
N SER A 371 -6.70 -8.29 17.97
CA SER A 371 -6.87 -6.83 18.00
C SER A 371 -8.33 -6.48 18.28
N MET A 372 -8.60 -5.55 19.13
CA MET A 372 -9.80 -4.82 19.57
C MET A 372 -11.22 -5.30 19.14
N ASP A 373 -11.36 -5.95 17.99
CA ASP A 373 -12.61 -6.48 17.48
C ASP A 373 -12.69 -7.99 17.78
N ARG A 374 -12.88 -8.36 19.06
CA ARG A 374 -13.31 -9.72 19.38
C ARG A 374 -14.58 -9.98 18.59
N ILE A 375 -14.53 -10.94 17.68
CA ILE A 375 -15.75 -11.45 17.07
C ILE A 375 -16.61 -11.95 18.23
N ASP A 376 -17.77 -11.34 18.40
CA ASP A 376 -18.78 -11.76 19.35
C ASP A 376 -19.04 -13.25 19.13
N GLU A 377 -19.11 -14.05 20.22
CA GLU A 377 -19.39 -15.48 20.14
C GLU A 377 -20.69 -15.77 19.38
N GLU A 378 -21.66 -14.84 19.38
CA GLU A 378 -22.86 -14.96 18.57
C GLU A 378 -22.58 -14.82 17.07
N LYS A 379 -21.66 -13.94 16.65
CA LYS A 379 -21.23 -13.83 15.25
C LYS A 379 -20.49 -15.08 14.78
N LEU A 380 -19.74 -15.75 15.68
CA LEU A 380 -19.10 -17.03 15.34
C LEU A 380 -20.12 -18.13 14.97
N LYS A 381 -21.33 -18.08 15.52
CA LYS A 381 -22.41 -19.03 15.20
C LYS A 381 -23.07 -18.80 13.85
N THR A 382 -22.87 -17.64 13.26
CA THR A 382 -23.46 -17.22 11.98
C THR A 382 -22.48 -17.22 10.81
N ILE A 383 -21.25 -17.72 11.04
CA ILE A 383 -20.21 -17.79 9.99
C ILE A 383 -20.65 -18.75 8.89
N LYS A 384 -20.65 -18.24 7.68
CA LYS A 384 -20.90 -19.03 6.46
C LYS A 384 -19.57 -19.58 5.93
N PRO A 385 -19.58 -20.71 5.20
CA PRO A 385 -18.36 -21.25 4.60
C PRO A 385 -17.58 -20.24 3.75
N GLU A 386 -18.28 -19.37 3.02
CA GLU A 386 -17.68 -18.32 2.19
C GLU A 386 -17.01 -17.19 2.97
N ASP A 387 -17.24 -17.10 4.28
CA ASP A 387 -16.60 -16.11 5.17
C ASP A 387 -15.23 -16.58 5.67
N ILE A 388 -14.89 -17.84 5.47
CA ILE A 388 -13.67 -18.44 6.01
C ILE A 388 -12.56 -18.31 4.95
N PRO A 389 -11.45 -17.59 5.25
CA PRO A 389 -10.32 -17.50 4.33
C PRO A 389 -9.55 -18.81 4.24
N GLU A 390 -8.91 -19.06 3.11
CA GLU A 390 -8.08 -20.24 2.86
C GLU A 390 -6.70 -19.83 2.36
N PHE A 391 -5.65 -20.44 2.94
CA PHE A 391 -4.26 -20.33 2.47
C PHE A 391 -3.75 -21.72 2.08
N ARG A 392 -3.37 -21.89 0.81
CA ARG A 392 -2.90 -23.20 0.29
C ARG A 392 -1.90 -23.08 -0.85
N ASN A 393 -1.20 -24.15 -1.13
CA ASN A 393 -0.27 -24.29 -2.26
C ASN A 393 0.71 -23.13 -2.37
N ILE A 394 1.48 -22.90 -1.26
CA ILE A 394 2.48 -21.84 -1.17
C ILE A 394 3.85 -22.47 -0.94
N THR A 395 4.82 -22.07 -1.73
CA THR A 395 6.17 -22.61 -1.67
C THR A 395 7.18 -21.52 -1.36
N PHE A 396 8.04 -21.78 -0.37
CA PHE A 396 9.18 -20.97 0.02
C PHE A 396 10.46 -21.72 -0.30
N LYS A 397 11.35 -21.10 -1.05
CA LYS A 397 12.66 -21.65 -1.42
C LYS A 397 13.78 -20.66 -1.12
N ASN A 398 14.93 -21.18 -0.76
CA ASN A 398 16.13 -20.36 -0.59
C ASN A 398 15.88 -19.13 0.30
N VAL A 399 15.13 -19.31 1.40
CA VAL A 399 14.86 -18.23 2.36
C VAL A 399 15.95 -18.22 3.42
N PHE A 400 16.68 -17.12 3.47
CA PHE A 400 17.71 -16.90 4.48
C PHE A 400 17.29 -15.77 5.42
N CYS A 401 17.19 -16.06 6.72
CA CYS A 401 16.80 -15.08 7.74
C CYS A 401 17.82 -15.06 8.88
N LYS A 402 18.46 -13.91 9.08
CA LYS A 402 19.41 -13.68 10.18
C LYS A 402 18.81 -12.71 11.20
N GLY A 403 18.44 -13.21 12.37
CA GLY A 403 18.03 -12.36 13.48
C GLY A 403 16.51 -12.12 13.59
N ALA A 404 15.70 -13.16 13.41
CA ALA A 404 14.28 -13.07 13.69
C ALA A 404 13.95 -13.28 15.18
N GLY A 405 12.85 -12.69 15.66
CA GLY A 405 12.26 -13.04 16.96
C GLY A 405 11.69 -14.45 16.95
N GLN A 406 11.10 -14.85 15.81
CA GLN A 406 10.66 -16.22 15.57
C GLN A 406 10.93 -16.60 14.11
N ALA A 407 11.39 -17.82 13.87
CA ALA A 407 11.67 -18.27 12.51
C ALA A 407 10.39 -18.35 11.68
N ILE A 408 9.43 -19.17 12.14
CA ILE A 408 8.18 -19.45 11.41
C ILE A 408 7.04 -19.62 12.41
N ARG A 409 5.90 -18.95 12.14
CA ARG A 409 4.67 -19.13 12.89
C ARG A 409 3.49 -19.32 11.93
N MET A 410 2.70 -20.37 12.14
CA MET A 410 1.51 -20.67 11.37
C MET A 410 0.31 -20.82 12.27
N GLU A 411 -0.67 -19.93 12.16
CA GLU A 411 -1.91 -19.92 12.94
C GLU A 411 -3.11 -19.93 12.00
N GLY A 412 -3.61 -21.13 11.72
CA GLY A 412 -4.79 -21.36 10.89
C GLY A 412 -6.10 -21.26 11.70
N LEU A 413 -7.17 -21.77 11.12
CA LEU A 413 -8.48 -21.88 11.75
C LEU A 413 -8.88 -23.36 11.86
N ALA A 414 -9.57 -23.74 12.93
CA ALA A 414 -10.06 -25.12 13.09
C ALA A 414 -10.97 -25.54 11.93
N GLN A 415 -11.75 -24.60 11.38
CA GLN A 415 -12.66 -24.81 10.26
C GLN A 415 -11.96 -24.87 8.91
N MET A 416 -10.77 -24.24 8.80
CA MET A 416 -9.96 -24.16 7.59
C MET A 416 -8.48 -24.12 7.97
N PRO A 417 -7.84 -25.27 8.10
CA PRO A 417 -6.39 -25.32 8.32
C PRO A 417 -5.61 -24.69 7.17
N ILE A 418 -4.48 -24.08 7.47
CA ILE A 418 -3.47 -23.72 6.46
C ILE A 418 -2.90 -25.01 5.90
N HIS A 419 -2.85 -25.19 4.58
CA HIS A 419 -2.42 -26.48 4.04
C HIS A 419 -1.61 -26.37 2.73
N ASP A 420 -0.95 -27.50 2.40
CA ASP A 420 -0.10 -27.62 1.21
C ASP A 420 0.99 -26.52 1.16
N ILE A 421 1.70 -26.32 2.27
CA ILE A 421 2.82 -25.39 2.38
C ILE A 421 4.13 -26.15 2.30
N THR A 422 5.02 -25.72 1.42
CA THR A 422 6.38 -26.26 1.29
C THR A 422 7.42 -25.22 1.63
N ILE A 423 8.38 -25.57 2.48
CA ILE A 423 9.56 -24.75 2.78
C ILE A 423 10.77 -25.61 2.48
N GLU A 424 11.63 -25.15 1.56
CA GLU A 424 12.81 -25.92 1.13
C GLU A 424 14.07 -25.06 1.05
N ASP A 425 15.23 -25.69 1.23
CA ASP A 425 16.56 -25.10 1.10
C ASP A 425 16.71 -23.77 1.86
N SER A 426 16.21 -23.72 3.11
CA SER A 426 16.06 -22.47 3.85
C SER A 426 16.78 -22.52 5.21
N TYR A 427 17.26 -21.34 5.64
CA TYR A 427 18.03 -21.21 6.87
C TYR A 427 17.59 -20.02 7.71
N PHE A 428 17.28 -20.26 8.98
CA PHE A 428 16.82 -19.24 9.92
C PHE A 428 17.68 -19.23 11.18
N ILE A 429 18.10 -18.04 11.60
CA ILE A 429 18.67 -17.76 12.92
C ILE A 429 17.65 -16.91 13.67
N ALA A 430 17.02 -17.45 14.71
CA ALA A 430 15.90 -16.80 15.41
C ALA A 430 15.88 -17.14 16.90
N ASP A 431 15.21 -16.29 17.72
CA ASP A 431 15.06 -16.56 19.16
C ASP A 431 14.14 -17.75 19.41
N LYS A 432 13.11 -17.90 18.57
CA LYS A 432 12.14 -19.01 18.61
C LYS A 432 12.13 -19.74 17.28
N GLY A 433 11.89 -21.04 17.32
CA GLY A 433 11.84 -21.88 16.13
C GLY A 433 10.51 -21.81 15.39
N TYR A 434 10.02 -22.97 15.00
CA TYR A 434 8.74 -23.16 14.34
C TYR A 434 7.61 -23.42 15.36
N THR A 435 6.46 -22.79 15.14
CA THR A 435 5.22 -23.09 15.84
C THR A 435 4.04 -23.14 14.88
N GLU A 436 3.09 -24.03 15.15
CA GLU A 436 1.90 -24.18 14.32
C GLU A 436 0.64 -24.47 15.15
N SER A 437 -0.51 -24.08 14.59
CA SER A 437 -1.83 -24.49 15.04
C SER A 437 -2.78 -24.52 13.83
N PHE A 438 -3.63 -25.56 13.78
CA PHE A 438 -4.57 -25.75 12.67
C PHE A 438 -3.89 -25.67 11.29
N THR A 439 -2.95 -26.56 11.09
CA THR A 439 -2.23 -26.74 9.83
C THR A 439 -2.37 -28.17 9.32
N LYS A 440 -2.14 -28.39 8.04
CA LYS A 440 -2.18 -29.69 7.40
C LYS A 440 -1.23 -29.71 6.18
N ASP A 441 -0.58 -30.85 5.93
CA ASP A 441 0.32 -31.07 4.78
C ASP A 441 1.42 -29.99 4.69
N ILE A 442 2.10 -29.70 5.81
CA ILE A 442 3.26 -28.81 5.88
C ILE A 442 4.53 -29.63 5.62
N THR A 443 5.29 -29.26 4.62
CA THR A 443 6.49 -29.97 4.21
C THR A 443 7.74 -29.13 4.39
N PHE A 444 8.72 -29.67 5.13
CA PHE A 444 10.06 -29.11 5.27
C PHE A 444 11.08 -29.99 4.55
N LYS A 445 11.87 -29.40 3.64
CA LYS A 445 12.96 -30.08 2.92
C LYS A 445 14.24 -29.27 3.07
N ASN A 446 15.28 -29.84 3.66
CA ASN A 446 16.57 -29.18 3.88
C ASN A 446 16.41 -27.78 4.54
N VAL A 447 15.65 -27.71 5.62
CA VAL A 447 15.42 -26.49 6.42
C VAL A 447 16.19 -26.56 7.71
N ARG A 448 16.95 -25.52 8.02
CA ARG A 448 17.71 -25.41 9.26
C ARG A 448 17.25 -24.19 10.05
N ILE A 449 16.94 -24.39 11.32
CA ILE A 449 16.57 -23.32 12.26
C ILE A 449 17.52 -23.38 13.45
N GLU A 450 18.22 -22.29 13.72
CA GLU A 450 19.15 -22.16 14.84
C GLU A 450 18.73 -21.04 15.78
N GLY A 451 19.02 -21.23 17.08
CA GLY A 451 18.87 -20.17 18.08
C GLY A 451 19.90 -19.05 17.85
N LYS A 452 19.55 -17.83 18.20
CA LYS A 452 20.53 -16.73 18.28
C LYS A 452 21.56 -17.08 19.36
N ALA A 453 22.86 -16.90 19.02
CA ALA A 453 23.98 -17.13 19.95
C ALA A 453 24.07 -16.03 21.01
#